data_8453c35d54bf0e855de8c55e90450667
#
_entry.id   8453c35d54bf0e855de8c55e90450667
#
_cell.length_a   1.000
_cell.length_b   1.000
_cell.length_c   1.000
_cell.angle_alpha   90.00
_cell.angle_beta   90.00
_cell.angle_gamma   90.00
#
_symmetry.space_group_name_H-M   'P 1'
#
loop_
_entity.id
_entity.type
_entity.pdbx_description
1 polymer ?
#
loop_
_entity_poly.entity_id
_entity_poly.type
_entity_poly.pdbx_seq_one_letter_code
_entity_poly.pdbx_strand_id
1 'polypeptide(L)'
;MERPTISPEHLQEAAEHLTTIRDFIRFGVSALRQYDAHLGQGTEDYFAESSALVLQTLSLEWKADAGILEAKLLPSEKAEFLSLLERRINQRIPTSYLLNLSYFFNKPFYVDERVLIPRSPIAELIEQRFAPYCLDENGQMLEALNSLPTNTQPKTPQRILDMCTGSGCIAVALGY
;
A
#
# COMPACT_ATOMS: atom_id res chain seq x y z
N MET A 1 26.86 12.86 3.06
CA MET A 1 26.42 12.28 4.34
C MET A 1 26.06 10.83 4.07
N GLU A 2 26.68 9.89 4.77
CA GLU A 2 26.25 8.48 4.72
C GLU A 2 24.86 8.38 5.35
N ARG A 3 23.98 7.58 4.70
CA ARG A 3 22.63 7.37 5.22
C ARG A 3 22.67 6.40 6.40
N PRO A 4 21.89 6.65 7.43
CA PRO A 4 21.86 5.76 8.60
C PRO A 4 21.34 4.37 8.20
N THR A 5 21.99 3.32 8.71
CA THR A 5 21.65 1.91 8.50
C THR A 5 21.43 1.21 9.82
N ILE A 6 20.53 0.22 9.84
CA ILE A 6 20.33 -0.62 11.03
C ILE A 6 21.43 -1.68 11.07
N SER A 7 22.01 -1.89 12.25
CA SER A 7 23.09 -2.86 12.41
C SER A 7 22.57 -4.29 12.66
N PRO A 8 23.36 -5.31 12.32
CA PRO A 8 23.03 -6.71 12.64
C PRO A 8 22.84 -6.95 14.14
N GLU A 9 23.62 -6.30 15.00
CA GLU A 9 23.53 -6.45 16.45
C GLU A 9 22.16 -5.94 16.95
N HIS A 10 21.65 -4.81 16.44
CA HIS A 10 20.35 -4.27 16.82
C HIS A 10 19.19 -5.18 16.37
N LEU A 11 19.33 -5.82 15.20
CA LEU A 11 18.35 -6.81 14.71
C LEU A 11 18.39 -8.09 15.57
N GLN A 12 19.58 -8.53 15.97
CA GLN A 12 19.75 -9.70 16.82
C GLN A 12 19.14 -9.45 18.22
N GLU A 13 19.40 -8.29 18.83
CA GLU A 13 18.77 -7.90 20.10
C GLU A 13 17.23 -7.94 20.00
N ALA A 14 16.66 -7.42 18.90
CA ALA A 14 15.23 -7.48 18.67
C ALA A 14 14.72 -8.93 18.57
N ALA A 15 15.43 -9.82 17.88
CA ALA A 15 15.06 -11.22 17.76
C ALA A 15 15.05 -11.96 19.10
N GLU A 16 16.00 -11.64 19.98
CA GLU A 16 16.17 -12.28 21.28
C GLU A 16 15.12 -11.80 22.31
N HIS A 17 14.81 -10.51 22.32
CA HIS A 17 14.03 -9.90 23.40
C HIS A 17 12.57 -9.61 23.04
N LEU A 18 12.24 -9.39 21.77
CA LEU A 18 10.86 -9.15 21.37
C LEU A 18 10.12 -10.48 21.17
N THR A 19 8.83 -10.50 21.53
CA THR A 19 8.05 -11.74 21.50
C THR A 19 6.74 -11.64 20.76
N THR A 20 5.99 -10.53 20.91
CA THR A 20 4.63 -10.41 20.37
C THR A 20 4.59 -9.66 19.04
N ILE A 21 3.52 -9.84 18.27
CA ILE A 21 3.26 -9.06 17.04
C ILE A 21 3.34 -7.56 17.36
N ARG A 22 2.75 -7.12 18.46
CA ARG A 22 2.78 -5.74 18.93
C ARG A 22 4.21 -5.22 19.14
N ASP A 23 5.08 -6.05 19.73
CA ASP A 23 6.48 -5.67 19.96
C ASP A 23 7.18 -5.39 18.63
N PHE A 24 6.99 -6.27 17.64
CA PHE A 24 7.61 -6.14 16.32
C PHE A 24 7.06 -4.95 15.54
N ILE A 25 5.75 -4.67 15.62
CA ILE A 25 5.18 -3.44 15.03
C ILE A 25 5.81 -2.20 15.67
N ARG A 26 5.83 -2.12 16.99
CA ARG A 26 6.46 -1.00 17.72
C ARG A 26 7.94 -0.83 17.34
N PHE A 27 8.69 -1.95 17.29
CA PHE A 27 10.10 -1.93 16.92
C PHE A 27 10.29 -1.41 15.48
N GLY A 28 9.52 -1.91 14.52
CA GLY A 28 9.56 -1.45 13.13
C GLY A 28 9.27 0.05 12.99
N VAL A 29 8.26 0.57 13.71
CA VAL A 29 7.96 2.02 13.74
C VAL A 29 9.17 2.81 14.23
N SER A 30 9.79 2.37 15.32
CA SER A 30 10.95 3.06 15.91
C SER A 30 12.15 3.03 14.96
N ALA A 31 12.42 1.86 14.35
CA ALA A 31 13.53 1.70 13.41
C ALA A 31 13.33 2.50 12.13
N LEU A 32 12.16 2.40 11.49
CA LEU A 32 11.87 3.16 10.26
C LEU A 32 12.04 4.67 10.47
N ARG A 33 11.60 5.19 11.61
CA ARG A 33 11.77 6.60 11.97
C ARG A 33 13.22 6.97 12.28
N GLN A 34 13.91 6.16 13.09
CA GLN A 34 15.29 6.40 13.51
C GLN A 34 16.26 6.43 12.32
N TYR A 35 16.05 5.53 11.35
CA TYR A 35 16.88 5.40 10.17
C TYR A 35 16.36 6.16 8.96
N ASP A 36 15.45 7.10 9.16
CA ASP A 36 14.91 8.00 8.13
C ASP A 36 14.44 7.25 6.87
N ALA A 37 13.61 6.23 7.07
CA ALA A 37 12.98 5.51 5.98
C ALA A 37 11.98 6.44 5.26
N HIS A 38 12.20 6.69 3.97
CA HIS A 38 11.32 7.55 3.19
C HIS A 38 9.96 6.90 2.99
N LEU A 39 8.89 7.59 3.42
CA LEU A 39 7.50 7.21 3.18
C LEU A 39 6.98 7.75 1.83
N GLY A 40 5.75 7.45 1.46
CA GLY A 40 5.09 8.02 0.28
C GLY A 40 5.00 7.09 -0.94
N GLN A 41 5.27 5.79 -0.73
CA GLN A 41 5.08 4.77 -1.78
C GLN A 41 4.05 3.71 -1.35
N GLY A 42 2.90 4.19 -0.85
CA GLY A 42 1.80 3.34 -0.39
C GLY A 42 1.29 3.70 1.00
N THR A 43 2.14 4.25 1.87
CA THR A 43 1.77 4.75 3.20
C THR A 43 2.46 6.08 3.48
N GLU A 44 1.83 6.94 4.27
CA GLU A 44 2.39 8.20 4.78
C GLU A 44 2.70 8.11 6.29
N ASP A 45 2.52 6.93 6.87
CA ASP A 45 2.63 6.66 8.30
C ASP A 45 3.50 5.44 8.59
N TYR A 46 4.50 5.61 9.46
CA TYR A 46 5.40 4.55 9.90
C TYR A 46 4.69 3.39 10.60
N PHE A 47 3.58 3.68 11.30
CA PHE A 47 2.81 2.63 11.97
C PHE A 47 2.12 1.73 10.94
N ALA A 48 1.49 2.33 9.93
CA ALA A 48 0.86 1.59 8.85
C ALA A 48 1.90 0.76 8.07
N GLU A 49 3.08 1.33 7.79
CA GLU A 49 4.14 0.62 7.06
C GLU A 49 4.71 -0.55 7.88
N SER A 50 5.01 -0.35 9.15
CA SER A 50 5.49 -1.40 10.04
C SER A 50 4.46 -2.50 10.24
N SER A 51 3.18 -2.12 10.42
CA SER A 51 2.08 -3.09 10.53
C SER A 51 1.92 -3.92 9.27
N ALA A 52 2.03 -3.30 8.09
CA ALA A 52 1.98 -4.03 6.83
C ALA A 52 3.11 -5.06 6.72
N LEU A 53 4.35 -4.68 7.06
CA LEU A 53 5.49 -5.59 7.07
C LEU A 53 5.24 -6.80 7.99
N VAL A 54 4.83 -6.57 9.23
CA VAL A 54 4.60 -7.66 10.20
C VAL A 54 3.43 -8.53 9.80
N LEU A 55 2.25 -7.93 9.54
CA LEU A 55 1.03 -8.69 9.28
C LEU A 55 1.12 -9.50 7.97
N GLN A 56 1.73 -8.95 6.92
CA GLN A 56 1.89 -9.67 5.66
C GLN A 56 2.90 -10.81 5.77
N THR A 57 3.99 -10.64 6.54
CA THR A 57 4.92 -11.73 6.85
C THR A 57 4.20 -12.90 7.54
N LEU A 58 3.23 -12.60 8.39
CA LEU A 58 2.42 -13.58 9.10
C LEU A 58 1.19 -14.08 8.31
N SER A 59 0.99 -13.59 7.09
CA SER A 59 -0.22 -13.87 6.28
C SER A 59 -1.52 -13.47 7.01
N LEU A 60 -1.46 -12.41 7.81
CA LEU A 60 -2.61 -11.87 8.54
C LEU A 60 -3.25 -10.71 7.79
N GLU A 61 -4.58 -10.63 7.86
CA GLU A 61 -5.32 -9.51 7.29
C GLU A 61 -5.16 -8.24 8.14
N TRP A 62 -5.24 -7.07 7.48
CA TRP A 62 -5.21 -5.77 8.15
C TRP A 62 -6.30 -5.59 9.23
N LYS A 63 -7.43 -6.29 9.08
CA LYS A 63 -8.55 -6.27 10.03
C LYS A 63 -8.48 -7.37 11.08
N ALA A 64 -7.31 -7.95 11.31
CA ALA A 64 -7.12 -8.96 12.34
C ALA A 64 -7.59 -8.44 13.71
N ASP A 65 -8.17 -9.32 14.52
CA ASP A 65 -8.61 -8.99 15.88
C ASP A 65 -7.46 -8.42 16.72
N ALA A 66 -7.74 -7.39 17.51
CA ALA A 66 -6.72 -6.75 18.34
C ALA A 66 -6.04 -7.72 19.34
N GLY A 67 -6.72 -8.79 19.73
CA GLY A 67 -6.17 -9.82 20.61
C GLY A 67 -5.04 -10.61 19.97
N ILE A 68 -5.02 -10.75 18.64
CA ILE A 68 -3.95 -11.48 17.95
C ILE A 68 -2.60 -10.77 18.06
N LEU A 69 -2.59 -9.45 18.29
CA LEU A 69 -1.36 -8.68 18.45
C LEU A 69 -0.52 -9.11 19.66
N GLU A 70 -1.12 -9.80 20.62
CA GLU A 70 -0.46 -10.38 21.79
C GLU A 70 0.12 -11.78 21.51
N ALA A 71 -0.16 -12.35 20.34
CA ALA A 71 0.43 -13.63 19.94
C ALA A 71 1.94 -13.51 19.75
N LYS A 72 2.65 -14.58 20.11
CA LYS A 72 4.11 -14.67 19.99
C LYS A 72 4.50 -15.14 18.60
N LEU A 73 5.55 -14.53 18.05
CA LEU A 73 6.14 -14.96 16.79
C LEU A 73 7.04 -16.17 17.00
N LEU A 74 7.04 -17.06 16.01
CA LEU A 74 8.03 -18.12 15.89
C LEU A 74 9.40 -17.54 15.51
N PRO A 75 10.51 -18.23 15.82
CA PRO A 75 11.84 -17.76 15.41
C PRO A 75 11.98 -17.51 13.91
N SER A 76 11.35 -18.33 13.06
CA SER A 76 11.34 -18.15 11.62
C SER A 76 10.60 -16.88 11.18
N GLU A 77 9.44 -16.59 11.78
CA GLU A 77 8.65 -15.39 11.51
C GLU A 77 9.38 -14.11 11.92
N LYS A 78 10.06 -14.16 13.08
CA LYS A 78 10.92 -13.07 13.53
C LYS A 78 12.05 -12.79 12.53
N ALA A 79 12.75 -13.87 12.08
CA ALA A 79 13.87 -13.75 11.15
C ALA A 79 13.40 -13.17 9.80
N GLU A 80 12.26 -13.60 9.30
CA GLU A 80 11.69 -13.11 8.05
C GLU A 80 11.34 -11.61 8.15
N PHE A 81 10.59 -11.21 9.17
CA PHE A 81 10.26 -9.79 9.38
C PHE A 81 11.52 -8.92 9.50
N LEU A 82 12.49 -9.33 10.32
CA LEU A 82 13.72 -8.56 10.54
C LEU A 82 14.56 -8.45 9.26
N SER A 83 14.59 -9.49 8.43
CA SER A 83 15.23 -9.45 7.10
C SER A 83 14.54 -8.44 6.17
N LEU A 84 13.20 -8.41 6.15
CA LEU A 84 12.45 -7.43 5.37
C LEU A 84 12.70 -6.01 5.87
N LEU A 85 12.71 -5.79 7.19
CA LEU A 85 12.98 -4.50 7.80
C LEU A 85 14.40 -4.00 7.49
N GLU A 86 15.41 -4.90 7.55
CA GLU A 86 16.78 -4.59 7.16
C GLU A 86 16.85 -4.12 5.71
N ARG A 87 16.28 -4.88 4.78
CA ARG A 87 16.25 -4.52 3.35
C ARG A 87 15.52 -3.20 3.12
N ARG A 88 14.42 -2.97 3.85
CA ARG A 88 13.67 -1.72 3.78
C ARG A 88 14.52 -0.52 4.20
N ILE A 89 15.29 -0.65 5.27
CA ILE A 89 16.12 0.42 5.83
C ILE A 89 17.43 0.54 5.06
N ASN A 90 18.21 -0.52 4.93
CA ASN A 90 19.58 -0.46 4.42
C ASN A 90 19.63 -0.36 2.89
N GLN A 91 18.74 -1.05 2.19
CA GLN A 91 18.65 -1.05 0.73
C GLN A 91 17.62 -0.07 0.18
N ARG A 92 16.78 0.52 1.06
CA ARG A 92 15.72 1.46 0.69
C ARG A 92 14.67 0.89 -0.28
N ILE A 93 14.50 -0.42 -0.29
CA ILE A 93 13.49 -1.07 -1.12
C ILE A 93 12.10 -0.70 -0.58
N PRO A 94 11.19 -0.22 -1.43
CA PRO A 94 9.81 0.05 -1.02
C PRO A 94 9.11 -1.17 -0.43
N THR A 95 8.32 -0.98 0.62
CA THR A 95 7.57 -2.06 1.28
C THR A 95 6.68 -2.82 0.31
N SER A 96 6.05 -2.16 -0.65
CA SER A 96 5.24 -2.82 -1.68
C SER A 96 6.04 -3.81 -2.52
N TYR A 97 7.30 -3.53 -2.82
CA TYR A 97 8.16 -4.47 -3.56
C TYR A 97 8.68 -5.61 -2.67
N LEU A 98 8.98 -5.32 -1.40
CA LEU A 98 9.37 -6.37 -0.44
C LEU A 98 8.28 -7.40 -0.23
N LEU A 99 7.02 -6.95 -0.20
CA LEU A 99 5.84 -7.79 0.01
C LEU A 99 5.23 -8.31 -1.31
N ASN A 100 5.70 -7.84 -2.45
CA ASN A 100 5.10 -8.05 -3.77
C ASN A 100 3.60 -7.70 -3.80
N LEU A 101 3.21 -6.69 -3.05
CA LEU A 101 1.81 -6.32 -2.84
C LEU A 101 1.65 -4.80 -2.78
N SER A 102 0.70 -4.30 -3.55
CA SER A 102 0.20 -2.93 -3.46
C SER A 102 -1.32 -2.93 -3.61
N TYR A 103 -1.96 -1.89 -3.10
CA TYR A 103 -3.41 -1.74 -3.25
C TYR A 103 -3.73 -0.57 -4.15
N PHE A 104 -4.70 -0.77 -5.04
CA PHE A 104 -5.26 0.29 -5.87
C PHE A 104 -6.77 0.06 -5.98
N PHE A 105 -7.56 1.10 -5.77
CA PHE A 105 -9.02 1.00 -5.80
C PHE A 105 -9.54 -0.14 -4.88
N ASN A 106 -8.98 -0.24 -3.67
CA ASN A 106 -9.26 -1.30 -2.68
C ASN A 106 -9.04 -2.75 -3.18
N LYS A 107 -8.26 -2.93 -4.24
CA LYS A 107 -7.91 -4.25 -4.78
C LYS A 107 -6.41 -4.51 -4.64
N PRO A 108 -6.01 -5.75 -4.32
CA PRO A 108 -4.60 -6.13 -4.26
C PRO A 108 -4.02 -6.32 -5.67
N PHE A 109 -2.80 -5.85 -5.86
CA PHE A 109 -2.02 -6.04 -7.10
C PHE A 109 -0.64 -6.56 -6.76
N TYR A 110 -0.18 -7.57 -7.51
CA TYR A 110 1.21 -7.99 -7.48
C TYR A 110 2.08 -6.88 -8.09
N VAL A 111 3.14 -6.51 -7.39
CA VAL A 111 4.12 -5.51 -7.85
C VAL A 111 5.54 -5.96 -7.52
N ASP A 112 6.50 -5.60 -8.37
CA ASP A 112 7.93 -5.69 -8.13
C ASP A 112 8.63 -4.52 -8.84
N GLU A 113 9.97 -4.49 -8.81
CA GLU A 113 10.76 -3.38 -9.36
C GLU A 113 10.57 -3.13 -10.87
N ARG A 114 9.93 -4.04 -11.59
CA ARG A 114 9.65 -3.91 -13.04
C ARG A 114 8.49 -2.99 -13.35
N VAL A 115 7.66 -2.68 -12.35
CA VAL A 115 6.47 -1.82 -12.52
C VAL A 115 6.42 -0.71 -11.50
N LEU A 116 5.81 0.42 -11.85
CA LEU A 116 5.54 1.49 -10.90
C LEU A 116 4.49 1.04 -9.88
N ILE A 117 4.73 1.33 -8.60
CA ILE A 117 3.74 1.09 -7.53
C ILE A 117 2.47 1.88 -7.85
N PRO A 118 1.29 1.22 -7.87
CA PRO A 118 0.00 1.88 -8.12
C PRO A 118 -0.27 3.04 -7.15
N ARG A 119 -0.41 4.26 -7.69
CA ARG A 119 -0.64 5.49 -6.91
C ARG A 119 -1.32 6.60 -7.71
N SER A 120 -2.06 6.23 -8.75
CA SER A 120 -2.68 7.21 -9.64
C SER A 120 -3.91 7.86 -9.01
N PRO A 121 -4.06 9.19 -9.07
CA PRO A 121 -5.28 9.88 -8.66
C PRO A 121 -6.49 9.55 -9.55
N ILE A 122 -6.29 8.84 -10.66
CA ILE A 122 -7.38 8.35 -11.52
C ILE A 122 -8.36 7.46 -10.74
N ALA A 123 -7.95 6.86 -9.61
CA ALA A 123 -8.85 6.10 -8.76
C ALA A 123 -10.10 6.91 -8.37
N GLU A 124 -9.94 8.19 -8.00
CA GLU A 124 -11.05 9.08 -7.65
C GLU A 124 -11.97 9.34 -8.85
N LEU A 125 -11.40 9.47 -10.05
CA LEU A 125 -12.19 9.65 -11.28
C LEU A 125 -12.97 8.38 -11.62
N ILE A 126 -12.39 7.20 -11.39
CA ILE A 126 -13.07 5.92 -11.59
C ILE A 126 -14.25 5.80 -10.63
N GLU A 127 -14.07 6.12 -9.33
CA GLU A 127 -15.17 6.16 -8.35
C GLU A 127 -16.31 7.07 -8.77
N GLN A 128 -15.97 8.24 -9.32
CA GLN A 128 -16.91 9.22 -9.85
C GLN A 128 -17.44 8.89 -11.24
N ARG A 129 -17.09 7.72 -11.79
CA ARG A 129 -17.45 7.31 -13.15
C ARG A 129 -17.12 8.35 -14.20
N PHE A 130 -16.00 9.07 -14.03
CA PHE A 130 -15.56 10.18 -14.87
C PHE A 130 -16.58 11.31 -15.01
N ALA A 131 -17.48 11.48 -14.04
CA ALA A 131 -18.53 12.48 -14.08
C ALA A 131 -18.08 13.90 -14.52
N PRO A 132 -16.93 14.42 -14.03
CA PRO A 132 -16.46 15.74 -14.45
C PRO A 132 -16.13 15.87 -15.95
N TYR A 133 -15.93 14.72 -16.61
CA TYR A 133 -15.55 14.65 -18.03
C TYR A 133 -16.60 13.98 -18.91
N CYS A 134 -17.75 13.60 -18.32
CA CYS A 134 -18.85 13.05 -19.08
C CYS A 134 -19.72 14.19 -19.64
N LEU A 135 -20.18 14.02 -20.86
CA LEU A 135 -21.11 14.96 -21.51
C LEU A 135 -22.55 14.45 -21.37
N ASP A 136 -23.49 15.36 -21.26
CA ASP A 136 -24.92 15.04 -21.38
C ASP A 136 -25.29 14.70 -22.84
N GLU A 137 -26.55 14.41 -23.07
CA GLU A 137 -27.08 14.13 -24.43
C GLU A 137 -26.99 15.35 -25.39
N ASN A 138 -26.79 16.56 -24.84
CA ASN A 138 -26.63 17.80 -25.60
C ASN A 138 -25.15 18.19 -25.77
N GLY A 139 -24.20 17.37 -25.25
CA GLY A 139 -22.75 17.65 -25.34
C GLY A 139 -22.26 18.69 -24.33
N GLN A 140 -23.01 18.98 -23.27
CA GLN A 140 -22.59 19.86 -22.17
C GLN A 140 -21.91 19.05 -21.06
N MET A 141 -20.85 19.60 -20.46
CA MET A 141 -20.19 18.99 -19.32
C MET A 141 -21.14 18.89 -18.14
N LEU A 142 -21.24 17.69 -17.56
CA LEU A 142 -22.01 17.45 -16.36
C LEU A 142 -21.26 18.05 -15.15
N GLU A 143 -21.76 19.17 -14.64
CA GLU A 143 -21.26 19.75 -13.39
C GLU A 143 -21.72 18.91 -12.19
N ALA A 144 -20.96 17.89 -11.83
CA ALA A 144 -21.15 17.02 -10.69
C ALA A 144 -22.42 16.13 -10.70
N LEU A 145 -22.23 14.85 -10.41
CA LEU A 145 -23.29 13.82 -10.31
C LEU A 145 -24.44 14.16 -9.33
N ASN A 146 -24.20 15.07 -8.37
CA ASN A 146 -25.17 15.43 -7.33
C ASN A 146 -26.24 16.44 -7.78
N SER A 147 -26.09 17.03 -8.97
CA SER A 147 -27.03 18.00 -9.52
C SER A 147 -27.87 17.49 -10.68
N LEU A 148 -27.73 16.20 -11.04
CA LEU A 148 -28.50 15.62 -12.13
C LEU A 148 -29.95 15.32 -11.68
N PRO A 149 -30.95 15.63 -12.53
CA PRO A 149 -32.29 15.11 -12.36
C PRO A 149 -32.23 13.57 -12.33
N THR A 150 -33.04 12.95 -11.50
CA THR A 150 -33.06 11.49 -11.26
C THR A 150 -33.21 10.62 -12.51
N ASN A 151 -33.51 11.20 -13.67
CA ASN A 151 -33.67 10.52 -14.94
C ASN A 151 -32.54 10.73 -15.97
N THR A 152 -31.51 11.51 -15.65
CA THR A 152 -30.40 11.74 -16.60
C THR A 152 -29.28 10.76 -16.28
N GLN A 153 -29.12 9.74 -17.11
CA GLN A 153 -27.96 8.83 -17.01
C GLN A 153 -26.76 9.50 -17.70
N PRO A 154 -25.66 9.78 -16.98
CA PRO A 154 -24.45 10.25 -17.63
C PRO A 154 -23.99 9.19 -18.64
N LYS A 155 -23.60 9.60 -19.83
CA LYS A 155 -22.94 8.70 -20.79
C LYS A 155 -21.57 8.34 -20.24
N THR A 156 -21.49 7.21 -19.54
CA THR A 156 -20.19 6.64 -19.14
C THR A 156 -19.38 6.31 -20.38
N PRO A 157 -18.05 6.54 -20.36
CA PRO A 157 -17.17 6.14 -21.43
C PRO A 157 -17.35 4.64 -21.74
N GLN A 158 -17.70 4.32 -22.99
CA GLN A 158 -17.87 2.92 -23.41
C GLN A 158 -16.57 2.27 -23.86
N ARG A 159 -15.56 3.07 -24.16
CA ARG A 159 -14.25 2.60 -24.63
C ARG A 159 -13.19 3.48 -23.98
N ILE A 160 -12.23 2.85 -23.31
CA ILE A 160 -11.13 3.50 -22.63
C ILE A 160 -9.83 2.88 -23.14
N LEU A 161 -8.85 3.74 -23.43
CA LEU A 161 -7.51 3.33 -23.79
C LEU A 161 -6.58 3.69 -22.60
N ASP A 162 -6.03 2.67 -21.94
CA ASP A 162 -5.00 2.81 -20.92
C ASP A 162 -3.63 2.62 -21.59
N MET A 163 -2.87 3.72 -21.70
CA MET A 163 -1.52 3.71 -22.25
C MET A 163 -0.50 3.69 -21.12
N CYS A 164 0.61 2.95 -21.32
CA CYS A 164 1.64 2.74 -20.29
C CYS A 164 1.08 2.06 -19.03
N THR A 165 0.28 1.05 -19.22
CA THR A 165 -0.55 0.34 -18.24
C THR A 165 0.18 -0.08 -16.95
N GLY A 166 1.51 -0.31 -16.99
CA GLY A 166 2.30 -0.71 -15.82
C GLY A 166 1.80 -2.03 -15.23
N SER A 167 1.33 -2.00 -13.97
CA SER A 167 0.76 -3.16 -13.29
C SER A 167 -0.64 -3.55 -13.78
N GLY A 168 -1.23 -2.78 -14.69
CA GLY A 168 -2.62 -2.98 -15.15
C GLY A 168 -3.69 -2.47 -14.17
N CYS A 169 -3.30 -1.81 -13.09
CA CYS A 169 -4.21 -1.44 -12.02
C CYS A 169 -5.37 -0.53 -12.47
N ILE A 170 -5.10 0.41 -13.39
CA ILE A 170 -6.14 1.29 -13.94
C ILE A 170 -7.10 0.50 -14.81
N ALA A 171 -6.58 -0.29 -15.75
CA ALA A 171 -7.41 -1.11 -16.65
C ALA A 171 -8.29 -2.09 -15.86
N VAL A 172 -7.75 -2.73 -14.81
CA VAL A 172 -8.51 -3.64 -13.95
C VAL A 172 -9.57 -2.88 -13.16
N ALA A 173 -9.22 -1.72 -12.56
CA ALA A 173 -10.19 -0.92 -11.80
C ALA A 173 -11.35 -0.41 -12.64
N LEU A 174 -11.11 -0.13 -13.94
CA LEU A 174 -12.15 0.28 -14.91
C LEU A 174 -13.12 -0.85 -15.27
N GLY A 175 -12.78 -2.10 -14.99
CA GLY A 175 -13.65 -3.26 -15.26
C GLY A 175 -14.65 -3.57 -14.14
N TYR A 176 -14.60 -2.82 -13.04
CA TYR A 176 -15.54 -2.95 -11.89
C TYR A 176 -16.60 -1.85 -11.92
#